data_7aa7c7332d90342aa4e0e0c50d7731f6
#
_entry.id   7aa7c7332d90342aa4e0e0c50d7731f6
#
_cell.length_a   1.000
_cell.length_b   1.000
_cell.length_c   1.000
_cell.angle_alpha   90.00
_cell.angle_beta   90.00
_cell.angle_gamma   90.00
#
_symmetry.space_group_name_H-M   'P 1'
#
loop_
_entity.id
_entity.type
_entity.pdbx_description
1 polymer ?
#
loop_
_entity_poly.entity_id
_entity_poly.type
_entity_poly.pdbx_seq_one_letter_code
_entity_poly.pdbx_strand_id
1 'polypeptide(L)'
;KASSASKNQHLFQSLGNKNSNILPVPMMNIINGGAHANNSLDFQEFMIMPVSAESFKEAMRMGSEIFHSLKIILSEMSEPTSVGDEGGFAPNFKSPEETLSFLSKAIEKSGYKVGDDIVFALDCAATEFYKDGFYNLSNMDKPIETNEMIEYLKKLINLYPIFSIEDPLDEDDWDGWSKLNSDIGDKTQIVGDDLFVTNPDRLSKGVELKSANSILIKVNQIGTLTETMKAIDIAKENNYSFIISHRSGETEDSFIADLSVATSSCQIKTGSLSRSDRISKYNQLLRIEEFLSDKAEYAGKSILK
;
A
#
# COMPACT_ATOMS: atom_id res chain seq x y z
N LYS A 1 -4.03 -24.35 3.67
CA LYS A 1 -2.83 -25.07 3.20
C LYS A 1 -3.06 -26.59 3.21
N ALA A 2 -3.45 -27.23 4.32
CA ALA A 2 -3.64 -28.68 4.40
C ALA A 2 -4.68 -29.19 3.36
N SER A 3 -5.81 -28.50 3.22
CA SER A 3 -6.85 -28.86 2.23
C SER A 3 -6.34 -28.76 0.79
N SER A 4 -5.56 -27.75 0.43
CA SER A 4 -5.00 -27.62 -0.91
C SER A 4 -3.95 -28.70 -1.18
N ALA A 5 -3.10 -28.99 -0.22
CA ALA A 5 -2.12 -30.08 -0.32
C ALA A 5 -2.78 -31.45 -0.49
N SER A 6 -3.86 -31.76 0.25
CA SER A 6 -4.60 -33.03 0.12
C SER A 6 -5.28 -33.19 -1.25
N LYS A 7 -5.56 -32.09 -1.96
CA LYS A 7 -6.14 -32.07 -3.31
C LYS A 7 -5.08 -31.94 -4.41
N ASN A 8 -3.81 -31.90 -4.05
CA ASN A 8 -2.69 -31.61 -4.96
C ASN A 8 -2.92 -30.36 -5.81
N GLN A 9 -3.38 -29.29 -5.17
CA GLN A 9 -3.65 -28.00 -5.79
C GLN A 9 -2.75 -26.91 -5.21
N HIS A 10 -2.38 -25.92 -6.02
CA HIS A 10 -1.76 -24.69 -5.50
C HIS A 10 -2.73 -23.95 -4.60
N LEU A 11 -2.20 -23.29 -3.58
CA LEU A 11 -3.03 -22.61 -2.56
C LEU A 11 -3.92 -21.53 -3.18
N PHE A 12 -3.37 -20.69 -4.07
CA PHE A 12 -4.16 -19.64 -4.74
C PHE A 12 -5.33 -20.21 -5.58
N GLN A 13 -5.17 -21.39 -6.22
CA GLN A 13 -6.24 -22.06 -6.96
C GLN A 13 -7.28 -22.67 -6.03
N SER A 14 -6.85 -23.16 -4.87
CA SER A 14 -7.77 -23.77 -3.88
C SER A 14 -8.58 -22.73 -3.10
N LEU A 15 -8.05 -21.52 -2.91
CA LEU A 15 -8.73 -20.39 -2.27
C LEU A 15 -9.64 -19.64 -3.25
N GLY A 16 -9.17 -19.46 -4.49
CA GLY A 16 -9.92 -18.85 -5.58
C GLY A 16 -10.58 -19.90 -6.48
N ASN A 17 -10.13 -19.93 -7.71
CA ASN A 17 -10.55 -20.92 -8.69
C ASN A 17 -9.46 -21.14 -9.76
N LYS A 18 -9.71 -22.03 -10.71
CA LYS A 18 -8.74 -22.37 -11.78
C LYS A 18 -8.41 -21.22 -12.75
N ASN A 19 -9.19 -20.14 -12.72
CA ASN A 19 -9.00 -18.95 -13.57
C ASN A 19 -8.38 -17.79 -12.78
N SER A 20 -7.98 -17.98 -11.51
CA SER A 20 -7.24 -16.99 -10.74
C SER A 20 -5.85 -16.82 -11.33
N ASN A 21 -5.61 -15.74 -12.05
CA ASN A 21 -4.39 -15.52 -12.85
C ASN A 21 -3.88 -14.07 -12.79
N ILE A 22 -4.55 -13.18 -12.05
CA ILE A 22 -4.16 -11.78 -11.94
C ILE A 22 -3.08 -11.64 -10.87
N LEU A 23 -1.89 -11.20 -11.30
CA LEU A 23 -0.78 -10.82 -10.42
C LEU A 23 -0.99 -9.37 -9.96
N PRO A 24 -0.94 -9.11 -8.64
CA PRO A 24 -1.22 -7.78 -8.10
C PRO A 24 -0.08 -6.79 -8.38
N VAL A 25 -0.40 -5.50 -8.49
CA VAL A 25 0.58 -4.43 -8.42
C VAL A 25 1.13 -4.35 -7.00
N PRO A 26 2.46 -4.47 -6.80
CA PRO A 26 3.05 -4.33 -5.47
C PRO A 26 3.11 -2.85 -5.07
N MET A 27 2.63 -2.55 -3.86
CA MET A 27 2.81 -1.28 -3.17
C MET A 27 4.05 -1.43 -2.29
N MET A 28 5.21 -1.00 -2.82
CA MET A 28 6.53 -1.25 -2.22
C MET A 28 6.90 -0.10 -1.29
N ASN A 29 6.99 -0.34 0.00
CA ASN A 29 7.39 0.66 0.98
C ASN A 29 8.90 0.95 0.89
N ILE A 30 9.29 2.05 0.24
CA ILE A 30 10.68 2.41 -0.02
C ILE A 30 11.26 3.29 1.07
N ILE A 31 10.43 4.14 1.71
CA ILE A 31 10.84 4.98 2.84
C ILE A 31 9.84 4.81 3.98
N ASN A 32 10.37 4.47 5.14
CA ASN A 32 9.66 4.35 6.40
C ASN A 32 9.76 5.65 7.22
N GLY A 33 8.65 6.03 7.84
CA GLY A 33 8.56 7.09 8.83
C GLY A 33 7.61 6.70 9.97
N GLY A 34 7.06 7.67 10.68
CA GLY A 34 6.09 7.46 11.75
C GLY A 34 6.53 6.41 12.76
N ALA A 35 5.61 5.52 13.13
CA ALA A 35 5.90 4.43 14.08
C ALA A 35 6.86 3.35 13.52
N HIS A 36 7.07 3.28 12.19
CA HIS A 36 7.93 2.28 11.55
C HIS A 36 9.41 2.65 11.49
N ALA A 37 9.80 3.86 11.89
CA ALA A 37 11.18 4.33 11.87
C ALA A 37 11.46 5.37 12.95
N ASN A 38 12.68 5.39 13.47
CA ASN A 38 13.12 6.44 14.40
C ASN A 38 13.72 7.61 13.62
N ASN A 39 12.84 8.39 12.95
CA ASN A 39 13.21 9.58 12.19
C ASN A 39 12.16 10.70 12.40
N SER A 40 12.24 11.80 11.65
CA SER A 40 11.37 12.97 11.80
C SER A 40 10.14 12.99 10.89
N LEU A 41 9.89 11.93 10.11
CA LEU A 41 8.74 11.86 9.23
C LEU A 41 7.49 11.42 10.01
N ASP A 42 6.40 12.18 9.89
CA ASP A 42 5.13 11.84 10.53
C ASP A 42 4.38 10.74 9.75
N PHE A 43 4.37 10.80 8.41
CA PHE A 43 3.76 9.77 7.58
C PHE A 43 4.56 8.47 7.65
N GLN A 44 3.83 7.37 7.78
CA GLN A 44 4.41 6.07 8.11
C GLN A 44 5.10 5.39 6.93
N GLU A 45 4.52 5.51 5.70
CA GLU A 45 5.05 4.83 4.53
C GLU A 45 4.96 5.68 3.27
N PHE A 46 6.05 5.62 2.49
CA PHE A 46 6.12 6.18 1.14
C PHE A 46 6.43 5.05 0.18
N MET A 47 5.41 4.69 -0.59
CA MET A 47 5.42 3.53 -1.46
C MET A 47 5.52 3.90 -2.93
N ILE A 48 6.15 3.03 -3.72
CA ILE A 48 6.14 3.07 -5.18
C ILE A 48 5.30 1.92 -5.74
N MET A 49 4.64 2.17 -6.86
CA MET A 49 3.78 1.20 -7.56
C MET A 49 4.19 1.15 -9.03
N PRO A 50 4.84 0.06 -9.50
CA PRO A 50 5.27 -0.10 -10.90
C PRO A 50 4.08 -0.46 -11.81
N VAL A 51 3.32 0.56 -12.25
CA VAL A 51 2.07 0.35 -13.00
C VAL A 51 2.28 0.08 -14.49
N SER A 52 3.43 0.46 -15.07
CA SER A 52 3.71 0.21 -16.49
C SER A 52 4.40 -1.12 -16.77
N ALA A 53 4.75 -1.89 -15.75
CA ALA A 53 5.38 -3.19 -15.92
C ALA A 53 4.48 -4.13 -16.75
N GLU A 54 5.08 -4.95 -17.61
CA GLU A 54 4.36 -5.93 -18.42
C GLU A 54 4.15 -7.27 -17.68
N SER A 55 4.85 -7.46 -16.54
CA SER A 55 4.79 -8.67 -15.73
C SER A 55 5.10 -8.35 -14.27
N PHE A 56 4.77 -9.26 -13.36
CA PHE A 56 5.15 -9.11 -11.95
C PHE A 56 6.68 -9.13 -11.79
N LYS A 57 7.37 -10.01 -12.52
CA LYS A 57 8.83 -10.07 -12.56
C LYS A 57 9.44 -8.72 -12.97
N GLU A 58 8.88 -8.07 -13.99
CA GLU A 58 9.33 -6.75 -14.43
C GLU A 58 9.08 -5.69 -13.35
N ALA A 59 7.91 -5.71 -12.70
CA ALA A 59 7.62 -4.82 -11.58
C ALA A 59 8.64 -4.95 -10.43
N MET A 60 9.06 -6.19 -10.12
CA MET A 60 10.10 -6.46 -9.13
C MET A 60 11.46 -5.92 -9.54
N ARG A 61 11.83 -6.02 -10.84
CA ARG A 61 13.06 -5.43 -11.38
C ARG A 61 13.04 -3.91 -11.24
N MET A 62 11.98 -3.26 -11.70
CA MET A 62 11.80 -1.80 -11.60
C MET A 62 11.94 -1.32 -10.14
N GLY A 63 11.22 -1.95 -9.22
CA GLY A 63 11.31 -1.62 -7.79
C GLY A 63 12.72 -1.79 -7.22
N SER A 64 13.41 -2.88 -7.58
CA SER A 64 14.79 -3.13 -7.12
C SER A 64 15.78 -2.08 -7.63
N GLU A 65 15.69 -1.69 -8.89
CA GLU A 65 16.54 -0.65 -9.48
C GLU A 65 16.33 0.70 -8.80
N ILE A 66 15.07 1.06 -8.53
CA ILE A 66 14.71 2.30 -7.81
C ILE A 66 15.22 2.26 -6.36
N PHE A 67 15.04 1.13 -5.66
CA PHE A 67 15.54 0.95 -4.29
C PHE A 67 17.05 1.15 -4.22
N HIS A 68 17.81 0.55 -5.13
CA HIS A 68 19.27 0.72 -5.17
C HIS A 68 19.69 2.14 -5.59
N SER A 69 18.98 2.78 -6.52
CA SER A 69 19.23 4.18 -6.90
C SER A 69 19.01 5.12 -5.72
N LEU A 70 17.93 4.91 -4.94
CA LEU A 70 17.70 5.70 -3.72
C LEU A 70 18.79 5.48 -2.69
N LYS A 71 19.25 4.24 -2.49
CA LYS A 71 20.38 3.95 -1.59
C LYS A 71 21.63 4.76 -1.93
N ILE A 72 21.94 4.89 -3.23
CA ILE A 72 23.07 5.68 -3.71
C ILE A 72 22.84 7.16 -3.36
N ILE A 73 21.67 7.71 -3.67
CA ILE A 73 21.33 9.11 -3.38
C ILE A 73 21.46 9.40 -1.88
N LEU A 74 20.90 8.55 -1.02
CA LEU A 74 20.99 8.71 0.43
C LEU A 74 22.45 8.68 0.91
N SER A 75 23.27 7.77 0.37
CA SER A 75 24.70 7.69 0.71
C SER A 75 25.47 8.95 0.28
N GLU A 76 25.18 9.49 -0.90
CA GLU A 76 25.79 10.74 -1.41
C GLU A 76 25.44 11.94 -0.51
N MET A 77 24.25 11.91 0.14
CA MET A 77 23.79 12.95 1.07
C MET A 77 24.24 12.72 2.51
N SER A 78 24.94 11.62 2.80
CA SER A 78 25.28 11.18 4.16
C SER A 78 24.05 10.87 5.04
N GLU A 79 22.92 10.55 4.41
CA GLU A 79 21.73 10.07 5.10
C GLU A 79 21.83 8.57 5.44
N PRO A 80 21.14 8.11 6.50
CA PRO A 80 21.09 6.70 6.87
C PRO A 80 20.58 5.82 5.73
N THR A 81 21.24 4.68 5.48
CA THR A 81 20.78 3.63 4.57
C THR A 81 20.37 2.35 5.33
N SER A 82 20.18 2.44 6.64
CA SER A 82 19.52 1.42 7.44
C SER A 82 18.04 1.36 7.09
N VAL A 83 17.46 0.17 7.25
CA VAL A 83 16.05 -0.05 6.92
C VAL A 83 15.19 -0.12 8.17
N GLY A 84 13.96 0.35 8.07
CA GLY A 84 12.93 0.26 9.09
C GLY A 84 12.27 -1.12 9.15
N ASP A 85 11.18 -1.21 9.88
CA ASP A 85 10.49 -2.47 10.18
C ASP A 85 9.95 -3.17 8.94
N GLU A 86 9.56 -2.42 7.93
CA GLU A 86 9.04 -2.95 6.67
C GLU A 86 10.07 -3.04 5.54
N GLY A 87 11.34 -2.78 5.84
CA GLY A 87 12.45 -2.93 4.90
C GLY A 87 12.72 -1.74 4.01
N GLY A 88 11.97 -0.64 4.11
CA GLY A 88 12.27 0.66 3.48
C GLY A 88 13.37 1.39 4.24
N PHE A 89 14.05 2.35 3.58
CA PHE A 89 15.04 3.20 4.24
C PHE A 89 14.38 4.14 5.26
N ALA A 90 15.16 4.58 6.24
CA ALA A 90 14.71 5.48 7.30
C ALA A 90 15.58 6.76 7.36
N PRO A 91 15.60 7.60 6.31
CA PRO A 91 16.34 8.87 6.30
C PRO A 91 15.68 9.92 7.19
N ASN A 92 16.43 10.98 7.54
CA ASN A 92 15.92 12.11 8.32
C ASN A 92 15.36 13.23 7.44
N PHE A 93 14.43 12.91 6.56
CA PHE A 93 13.74 13.93 5.76
C PHE A 93 12.76 14.73 6.62
N LYS A 94 12.53 15.99 6.20
CA LYS A 94 11.80 16.97 7.01
C LYS A 94 10.31 17.06 6.68
N SER A 95 9.90 16.50 5.54
CA SER A 95 8.51 16.59 5.11
C SER A 95 8.17 15.51 4.06
N PRO A 96 6.87 15.21 3.87
CA PRO A 96 6.39 14.39 2.76
C PRO A 96 6.83 14.90 1.39
N GLU A 97 6.84 16.22 1.16
CA GLU A 97 7.28 16.82 -0.11
C GLU A 97 8.77 16.54 -0.38
N GLU A 98 9.63 16.69 0.62
CA GLU A 98 11.05 16.36 0.49
C GLU A 98 11.22 14.88 0.14
N THR A 99 10.53 14.00 0.85
CA THR A 99 10.56 12.55 0.64
C THR A 99 10.16 12.18 -0.79
N LEU A 100 9.01 12.67 -1.27
CA LEU A 100 8.52 12.42 -2.63
C LEU A 100 9.45 13.00 -3.71
N SER A 101 10.09 14.14 -3.43
CA SER A 101 11.10 14.71 -4.34
C SER A 101 12.32 13.80 -4.50
N PHE A 102 12.83 13.20 -3.41
CA PHE A 102 13.94 12.25 -3.50
C PHE A 102 13.55 10.92 -4.12
N LEU A 103 12.35 10.42 -3.85
CA LEU A 103 11.80 9.25 -4.55
C LEU A 103 11.70 9.51 -6.05
N SER A 104 11.20 10.68 -6.45
CA SER A 104 11.12 11.07 -7.87
C SER A 104 12.50 11.05 -8.54
N LYS A 105 13.52 11.62 -7.89
CA LYS A 105 14.91 11.59 -8.39
C LYS A 105 15.45 10.15 -8.52
N ALA A 106 15.12 9.26 -7.58
CA ALA A 106 15.54 7.86 -7.62
C ALA A 106 14.90 7.12 -8.80
N ILE A 107 13.61 7.36 -9.05
CA ILE A 107 12.85 6.81 -10.19
C ILE A 107 13.48 7.29 -11.50
N GLU A 108 13.69 8.58 -11.67
CA GLU A 108 14.29 9.17 -12.88
C GLU A 108 15.73 8.71 -13.09
N LYS A 109 16.55 8.61 -12.03
CA LYS A 109 17.92 8.06 -12.08
C LYS A 109 17.95 6.59 -12.53
N SER A 110 16.88 5.86 -12.28
CA SER A 110 16.69 4.47 -12.74
C SER A 110 16.17 4.36 -14.17
N GLY A 111 15.89 5.48 -14.83
CA GLY A 111 15.42 5.54 -16.22
C GLY A 111 13.91 5.42 -16.38
N TYR A 112 13.13 5.50 -15.29
CA TYR A 112 11.67 5.43 -15.31
C TYR A 112 11.03 6.81 -15.19
N LYS A 113 9.78 6.92 -15.64
CA LYS A 113 9.00 8.16 -15.60
C LYS A 113 8.03 8.15 -14.42
N VAL A 114 8.13 9.17 -13.59
CA VAL A 114 7.20 9.44 -12.48
C VAL A 114 5.83 9.78 -13.07
N GLY A 115 4.78 9.10 -12.60
CA GLY A 115 3.41 9.25 -13.07
C GLY A 115 3.02 8.32 -14.23
N ASP A 116 3.95 8.02 -15.14
CA ASP A 116 3.69 7.13 -16.28
C ASP A 116 4.03 5.67 -15.98
N ASP A 117 5.23 5.43 -15.42
CA ASP A 117 5.74 4.10 -15.12
C ASP A 117 5.53 3.73 -13.66
N ILE A 118 5.76 4.71 -12.79
CA ILE A 118 5.67 4.57 -11.34
C ILE A 118 4.73 5.65 -10.80
N VAL A 119 3.75 5.24 -10.03
CA VAL A 119 2.94 6.15 -9.21
C VAL A 119 3.25 5.95 -7.73
N PHE A 120 2.89 6.93 -6.89
CA PHE A 120 3.10 6.85 -5.45
C PHE A 120 1.87 6.34 -4.72
N ALA A 121 2.10 5.69 -3.59
CA ALA A 121 1.12 5.48 -2.55
C ALA A 121 1.69 5.93 -1.19
N LEU A 122 0.83 6.46 -0.35
CA LEU A 122 1.16 6.90 1.00
C LEU A 122 0.36 6.10 2.03
N ASP A 123 0.97 5.85 3.16
CA ASP A 123 0.27 5.52 4.40
C ASP A 123 0.57 6.64 5.40
N CYS A 124 -0.46 7.42 5.72
CA CYS A 124 -0.31 8.52 6.67
C CYS A 124 -0.35 8.03 8.10
N ALA A 125 -1.12 6.97 8.41
CA ALA A 125 -1.42 6.52 9.77
C ALA A 125 -1.79 7.71 10.68
N ALA A 126 -2.72 8.56 10.22
CA ALA A 126 -2.92 9.91 10.76
C ALA A 126 -3.39 9.93 12.21
N THR A 127 -3.99 8.86 12.70
CA THR A 127 -4.35 8.70 14.13
C THR A 127 -3.13 8.82 15.05
N GLU A 128 -1.94 8.40 14.60
CA GLU A 128 -0.71 8.44 15.41
C GLU A 128 -0.26 9.88 15.78
N PHE A 129 -0.57 10.86 14.94
CA PHE A 129 -0.26 12.27 15.20
C PHE A 129 -1.50 13.15 15.42
N TYR A 130 -2.70 12.53 15.56
CA TYR A 130 -3.94 13.21 15.94
C TYR A 130 -4.08 13.27 17.46
N LYS A 131 -4.30 14.47 17.99
CA LYS A 131 -4.48 14.68 19.41
C LYS A 131 -5.36 15.90 19.69
N ASP A 132 -6.31 15.75 20.61
CA ASP A 132 -7.17 16.82 21.10
C ASP A 132 -7.92 17.60 19.98
N GLY A 133 -8.28 16.90 18.88
CA GLY A 133 -9.00 17.49 17.75
C GLY A 133 -8.10 18.08 16.65
N PHE A 134 -6.77 17.87 16.72
CA PHE A 134 -5.81 18.46 15.79
C PHE A 134 -4.78 17.44 15.33
N TYR A 135 -4.30 17.60 14.09
CA TYR A 135 -3.15 16.89 13.54
C TYR A 135 -1.86 17.66 13.84
N ASN A 136 -0.89 16.99 14.45
CA ASN A 136 0.37 17.57 14.91
C ASN A 136 1.50 17.12 13.97
N LEU A 137 1.64 17.77 12.81
CA LEU A 137 2.69 17.47 11.84
C LEU A 137 3.98 18.25 12.18
N SER A 138 5.12 17.53 12.18
CA SER A 138 6.44 18.10 12.55
C SER A 138 6.93 19.18 11.58
N ASN A 139 6.45 19.16 10.34
CA ASN A 139 6.74 20.14 9.31
C ASN A 139 5.81 21.37 9.31
N MET A 140 4.89 21.47 10.27
CA MET A 140 3.95 22.58 10.43
C MET A 140 4.28 23.40 11.68
N ASP A 141 4.12 24.73 11.59
CA ASP A 141 4.37 25.64 12.72
C ASP A 141 3.33 25.52 13.85
N LYS A 142 2.15 24.99 13.54
CA LYS A 142 1.03 24.82 14.48
C LYS A 142 0.23 23.55 14.14
N PRO A 143 -0.46 22.96 15.12
CA PRO A 143 -1.44 21.92 14.87
C PRO A 143 -2.54 22.40 13.89
N ILE A 144 -3.02 21.50 13.05
CA ILE A 144 -4.01 21.79 12.01
C ILE A 144 -5.30 20.99 12.22
N GLU A 145 -6.43 21.56 11.81
CA GLU A 145 -7.74 20.91 11.85
C GLU A 145 -7.95 19.97 10.66
N THR A 146 -8.98 19.10 10.72
CA THR A 146 -9.35 18.16 9.63
C THR A 146 -9.42 18.83 8.25
N ASN A 147 -10.04 20.01 8.16
CA ASN A 147 -10.13 20.71 6.86
C ASN A 147 -8.76 21.17 6.34
N GLU A 148 -7.88 21.62 7.21
CA GLU A 148 -6.51 22.01 6.83
C GLU A 148 -5.69 20.77 6.41
N MET A 149 -5.89 19.61 7.07
CA MET A 149 -5.26 18.34 6.68
C MET A 149 -5.74 17.88 5.30
N ILE A 150 -7.04 17.97 5.02
CA ILE A 150 -7.60 17.67 3.69
C ILE A 150 -6.96 18.55 2.62
N GLU A 151 -6.86 19.85 2.83
CA GLU A 151 -6.22 20.77 1.87
C GLU A 151 -4.72 20.48 1.69
N TYR A 152 -4.03 20.07 2.77
CA TYR A 152 -2.63 19.64 2.69
C TYR A 152 -2.46 18.39 1.81
N LEU A 153 -3.31 17.37 1.98
CA LEU A 153 -3.29 16.17 1.15
C LEU A 153 -3.61 16.49 -0.32
N LYS A 154 -4.60 17.35 -0.57
CA LYS A 154 -4.93 17.83 -1.93
C LYS A 154 -3.75 18.53 -2.59
N LYS A 155 -2.98 19.33 -1.84
CA LYS A 155 -1.75 19.96 -2.33
C LYS A 155 -0.70 18.91 -2.75
N LEU A 156 -0.48 17.87 -1.92
CA LEU A 156 0.47 16.80 -2.23
C LEU A 156 0.08 16.05 -3.52
N ILE A 157 -1.22 15.69 -3.67
CA ILE A 157 -1.74 15.01 -4.86
C ILE A 157 -1.59 15.86 -6.12
N ASN A 158 -1.74 17.19 -6.02
CA ASN A 158 -1.54 18.09 -7.14
C ASN A 158 -0.06 18.25 -7.55
N LEU A 159 0.88 18.03 -6.63
CA LEU A 159 2.32 18.15 -6.86
C LEU A 159 2.97 16.85 -7.33
N TYR A 160 2.43 15.72 -6.90
CA TYR A 160 3.01 14.39 -7.15
C TYR A 160 1.92 13.42 -7.65
N PRO A 161 2.25 12.43 -8.48
CA PRO A 161 1.31 11.44 -8.97
C PRO A 161 0.98 10.40 -7.87
N ILE A 162 0.33 10.84 -6.80
CA ILE A 162 -0.13 10.00 -5.70
C ILE A 162 -1.45 9.36 -6.11
N PHE A 163 -1.43 8.06 -6.33
CA PHE A 163 -2.61 7.27 -6.69
C PHE A 163 -3.42 6.84 -5.47
N SER A 164 -2.75 6.50 -4.36
CA SER A 164 -3.38 5.90 -3.18
C SER A 164 -2.92 6.58 -1.90
N ILE A 165 -3.85 6.83 -0.97
CA ILE A 165 -3.56 7.32 0.38
C ILE A 165 -4.32 6.45 1.38
N GLU A 166 -3.57 5.82 2.29
CA GLU A 166 -4.05 5.01 3.38
C GLU A 166 -4.09 5.85 4.66
N ASP A 167 -5.16 5.69 5.44
CA ASP A 167 -5.43 6.34 6.73
C ASP A 167 -5.05 7.83 6.76
N PRO A 168 -5.63 8.62 5.84
CA PRO A 168 -5.32 10.05 5.69
C PRO A 168 -5.79 10.91 6.86
N LEU A 169 -6.74 10.42 7.65
CA LEU A 169 -7.38 11.11 8.77
C LEU A 169 -7.53 10.15 9.97
N ASP A 170 -7.88 10.71 11.12
CA ASP A 170 -8.18 9.93 12.34
C ASP A 170 -9.26 8.87 12.10
N GLU A 171 -9.11 7.69 12.69
CA GLU A 171 -9.96 6.50 12.48
C GLU A 171 -11.42 6.68 12.91
N ASP A 172 -11.72 7.71 13.69
CA ASP A 172 -13.06 8.03 14.15
C ASP A 172 -13.66 9.31 13.51
N ASP A 173 -12.91 10.03 12.67
CA ASP A 173 -13.36 11.22 11.93
C ASP A 173 -14.15 10.86 10.65
N TRP A 174 -15.27 10.16 10.80
CA TRP A 174 -16.10 9.70 9.67
C TRP A 174 -16.59 10.83 8.75
N ASP A 175 -16.85 12.00 9.29
CA ASP A 175 -17.29 13.17 8.53
C ASP A 175 -16.14 13.74 7.69
N GLY A 176 -14.95 13.82 8.26
CA GLY A 176 -13.74 14.20 7.56
C GLY A 176 -13.40 13.24 6.41
N TRP A 177 -13.49 11.93 6.67
CA TRP A 177 -13.28 10.91 5.64
C TRP A 177 -14.28 11.05 4.49
N SER A 178 -15.58 11.22 4.79
CA SER A 178 -16.62 11.39 3.75
C SER A 178 -16.38 12.63 2.92
N LYS A 179 -15.94 13.73 3.56
CA LYS A 179 -15.57 14.95 2.86
C LYS A 179 -14.35 14.77 1.97
N LEU A 180 -13.29 14.15 2.49
CA LEU A 180 -12.08 13.87 1.72
C LEU A 180 -12.39 13.02 0.49
N ASN A 181 -13.14 11.93 0.68
CA ASN A 181 -13.54 11.04 -0.42
C ASN A 181 -14.40 11.76 -1.47
N SER A 182 -15.29 12.66 -1.04
CA SER A 182 -16.06 13.50 -1.97
C SER A 182 -15.18 14.47 -2.76
N ASP A 183 -14.11 14.99 -2.14
CA ASP A 183 -13.23 15.99 -2.76
C ASP A 183 -12.24 15.37 -3.78
N ILE A 184 -11.71 14.19 -3.49
CA ILE A 184 -10.61 13.60 -4.29
C ILE A 184 -10.80 12.12 -4.69
N GLY A 185 -11.83 11.44 -4.18
CA GLY A 185 -12.04 10.01 -4.38
C GLY A 185 -12.22 9.58 -5.84
N ASP A 186 -12.61 10.49 -6.73
CA ASP A 186 -12.72 10.22 -8.18
C ASP A 186 -11.35 10.04 -8.85
N LYS A 187 -10.26 10.52 -8.23
CA LYS A 187 -8.91 10.52 -8.79
C LYS A 187 -7.89 9.77 -7.95
N THR A 188 -8.20 9.58 -6.67
CA THR A 188 -7.29 8.99 -5.68
C THR A 188 -7.98 7.86 -4.94
N GLN A 189 -7.27 6.77 -4.77
CA GLN A 189 -7.70 5.66 -3.94
C GLN A 189 -7.56 6.06 -2.46
N ILE A 190 -8.67 6.15 -1.75
CA ILE A 190 -8.73 6.44 -0.31
C ILE A 190 -8.93 5.12 0.43
N VAL A 191 -7.90 4.70 1.15
CA VAL A 191 -7.83 3.37 1.76
C VAL A 191 -8.05 3.48 3.26
N GLY A 192 -9.03 2.75 3.78
CA GLY A 192 -9.19 2.58 5.23
C GLY A 192 -8.50 1.31 5.71
N ASP A 193 -7.50 1.45 6.57
CA ASP A 193 -6.92 0.38 7.38
C ASP A 193 -7.50 0.45 8.80
N ASP A 194 -7.08 1.38 9.63
CA ASP A 194 -7.57 1.55 11.00
C ASP A 194 -9.05 1.98 11.03
N LEU A 195 -9.51 2.73 10.01
CA LEU A 195 -10.92 3.04 9.83
C LEU A 195 -11.79 1.78 9.78
N PHE A 196 -11.37 0.71 9.12
CA PHE A 196 -12.17 -0.49 8.87
C PHE A 196 -11.72 -1.73 9.63
N VAL A 197 -10.44 -1.82 9.99
CA VAL A 197 -9.81 -2.97 10.69
C VAL A 197 -10.19 -4.35 10.11
N THR A 198 -10.35 -4.41 8.76
CA THR A 198 -10.84 -5.60 8.03
C THR A 198 -12.22 -6.09 8.53
N ASN A 199 -12.98 -5.25 9.25
CA ASN A 199 -14.24 -5.62 9.87
C ASN A 199 -15.43 -5.37 8.91
N PRO A 200 -16.26 -6.40 8.58
CA PRO A 200 -17.41 -6.26 7.69
C PRO A 200 -18.43 -5.20 8.12
N ASP A 201 -18.65 -5.03 9.42
CA ASP A 201 -19.67 -4.08 9.93
C ASP A 201 -19.16 -2.64 9.82
N ARG A 202 -17.85 -2.39 10.14
CA ARG A 202 -17.22 -1.08 9.94
C ARG A 202 -17.14 -0.73 8.45
N LEU A 203 -16.81 -1.70 7.58
CA LEU A 203 -16.83 -1.49 6.13
C LEU A 203 -18.22 -1.12 5.63
N SER A 204 -19.28 -1.82 6.07
CA SER A 204 -20.65 -1.50 5.69
C SER A 204 -21.05 -0.09 6.09
N LYS A 205 -20.65 0.36 7.30
CA LYS A 205 -20.83 1.76 7.73
C LYS A 205 -20.09 2.74 6.81
N GLY A 206 -18.85 2.43 6.43
CA GLY A 206 -18.08 3.29 5.51
C GLY A 206 -18.70 3.40 4.12
N VAL A 207 -19.27 2.30 3.62
CA VAL A 207 -20.03 2.29 2.36
C VAL A 207 -21.26 3.21 2.45
N GLU A 208 -22.05 3.10 3.53
CA GLU A 208 -23.21 3.98 3.75
C GLU A 208 -22.82 5.46 3.80
N LEU A 209 -21.75 5.79 4.52
CA LEU A 209 -21.27 7.15 4.70
C LEU A 209 -20.42 7.65 3.51
N LYS A 210 -20.06 6.78 2.56
CA LYS A 210 -19.13 7.07 1.47
C LYS A 210 -17.78 7.61 1.97
N SER A 211 -17.28 7.03 3.05
CA SER A 211 -16.09 7.54 3.74
C SER A 211 -14.79 7.26 3.00
N ALA A 212 -14.74 6.20 2.19
CA ALA A 212 -13.57 5.78 1.43
C ALA A 212 -14.00 5.12 0.11
N ASN A 213 -13.04 4.66 -0.69
CA ASN A 213 -13.30 3.87 -1.90
C ASN A 213 -12.45 2.59 -1.96
N SER A 214 -11.67 2.31 -0.92
CA SER A 214 -10.83 1.13 -0.79
C SER A 214 -10.69 0.69 0.66
N ILE A 215 -10.39 -0.59 0.86
CA ILE A 215 -10.11 -1.19 2.17
C ILE A 215 -8.79 -1.96 2.15
N LEU A 216 -8.02 -1.86 3.22
CA LEU A 216 -6.90 -2.75 3.49
C LEU A 216 -7.38 -4.04 4.15
N ILE A 217 -6.91 -5.18 3.66
CA ILE A 217 -7.31 -6.51 4.12
C ILE A 217 -6.15 -7.17 4.86
N LYS A 218 -6.29 -7.28 6.17
CA LYS A 218 -5.33 -7.93 7.08
C LYS A 218 -5.98 -9.16 7.72
N VAL A 219 -5.66 -10.35 7.21
CA VAL A 219 -6.30 -11.63 7.60
C VAL A 219 -6.26 -11.89 9.11
N ASN A 220 -5.14 -11.56 9.75
CA ASN A 220 -4.96 -11.78 11.19
C ASN A 220 -5.56 -10.66 12.07
N GLN A 221 -6.01 -9.56 11.49
CA GLN A 221 -6.69 -8.48 12.22
C GLN A 221 -8.13 -8.86 12.54
N ILE A 222 -8.87 -9.37 11.56
CA ILE A 222 -10.22 -9.92 11.79
C ILE A 222 -10.17 -11.35 12.36
N GLY A 223 -9.16 -12.15 12.02
CA GLY A 223 -8.80 -13.40 12.69
C GLY A 223 -9.19 -14.69 11.97
N THR A 224 -10.18 -14.69 11.08
CA THR A 224 -10.56 -15.87 10.29
C THR A 224 -10.60 -15.59 8.79
N LEU A 225 -10.32 -16.62 7.98
CA LEU A 225 -10.43 -16.50 6.52
C LEU A 225 -11.88 -16.24 6.09
N THR A 226 -12.86 -16.81 6.80
CA THR A 226 -14.29 -16.63 6.47
C THR A 226 -14.70 -15.16 6.61
N GLU A 227 -14.33 -14.50 7.69
CA GLU A 227 -14.62 -13.09 7.92
C GLU A 227 -13.82 -12.19 6.94
N THR A 228 -12.56 -12.56 6.66
CA THR A 228 -11.75 -11.89 5.62
C THR A 228 -12.46 -11.92 4.26
N MET A 229 -12.93 -13.10 3.83
CA MET A 229 -13.65 -13.23 2.55
C MET A 229 -14.95 -12.43 2.57
N LYS A 230 -15.68 -12.39 3.69
CA LYS A 230 -16.89 -11.57 3.82
C LYS A 230 -16.59 -10.08 3.64
N ALA A 231 -15.48 -9.57 4.20
CA ALA A 231 -15.08 -8.17 3.98
C ALA A 231 -14.74 -7.90 2.51
N ILE A 232 -14.03 -8.84 1.85
CA ILE A 232 -13.71 -8.75 0.42
C ILE A 232 -15.00 -8.77 -0.44
N ASP A 233 -15.96 -9.63 -0.12
CA ASP A 233 -17.21 -9.70 -0.86
C ASP A 233 -18.02 -8.41 -0.73
N ILE A 234 -18.12 -7.84 0.48
CA ILE A 234 -18.77 -6.53 0.70
C ILE A 234 -18.07 -5.44 -0.12
N ALA A 235 -16.73 -5.41 -0.14
CA ALA A 235 -15.97 -4.44 -0.93
C ALA A 235 -16.33 -4.57 -2.42
N LYS A 236 -16.30 -5.77 -2.98
CA LYS A 236 -16.65 -6.06 -4.39
C LYS A 236 -18.09 -5.64 -4.73
N GLU A 237 -19.05 -5.99 -3.88
CA GLU A 237 -20.48 -5.69 -4.08
C GLU A 237 -20.76 -4.18 -4.09
N ASN A 238 -19.91 -3.39 -3.46
CA ASN A 238 -20.07 -1.94 -3.35
C ASN A 238 -19.05 -1.13 -4.17
N ASN A 239 -18.36 -1.75 -5.12
CA ASN A 239 -17.35 -1.13 -5.98
C ASN A 239 -16.17 -0.50 -5.20
N TYR A 240 -15.88 -0.99 -4.01
CA TYR A 240 -14.66 -0.69 -3.29
C TYR A 240 -13.52 -1.55 -3.86
N SER A 241 -12.37 -0.95 -4.09
CA SER A 241 -11.14 -1.72 -4.26
C SER A 241 -10.71 -2.30 -2.90
N PHE A 242 -9.89 -3.32 -2.94
CA PHE A 242 -9.30 -3.90 -1.72
C PHE A 242 -7.86 -4.32 -1.97
N ILE A 243 -7.04 -4.14 -0.97
CA ILE A 243 -5.60 -4.39 -1.01
C ILE A 243 -5.28 -5.49 0.00
N ILE A 244 -4.68 -6.58 -0.45
CA ILE A 244 -4.20 -7.61 0.48
C ILE A 244 -2.91 -7.11 1.14
N SER A 245 -2.86 -7.12 2.47
CA SER A 245 -1.77 -6.52 3.24
C SER A 245 -1.14 -7.46 4.25
N HIS A 246 0.14 -7.22 4.49
CA HIS A 246 0.89 -7.74 5.63
C HIS A 246 0.57 -6.95 6.91
N ARG A 247 1.36 -7.18 7.94
CA ARG A 247 1.41 -6.40 9.19
C ARG A 247 2.84 -5.86 9.40
N SER A 248 2.99 -4.85 10.29
CA SER A 248 4.32 -4.36 10.70
C SER A 248 5.17 -5.48 11.32
N GLY A 249 4.59 -6.33 12.15
CA GLY A 249 5.18 -7.60 12.59
C GLY A 249 4.82 -8.74 11.65
N GLU A 250 5.80 -9.33 10.96
CA GLU A 250 5.62 -10.37 9.94
C GLU A 250 6.56 -11.55 10.11
N THR A 251 6.22 -12.64 9.40
CA THR A 251 7.04 -13.84 9.25
C THR A 251 7.31 -14.12 7.76
N GLU A 252 8.08 -15.15 7.45
CA GLU A 252 8.30 -15.61 6.07
C GLU A 252 7.09 -16.38 5.47
N ASP A 253 5.97 -16.50 6.19
CA ASP A 253 4.75 -17.11 5.63
C ASP A 253 4.24 -16.27 4.46
N SER A 254 3.97 -16.92 3.34
CA SER A 254 3.58 -16.29 2.07
C SER A 254 2.08 -16.38 1.77
N PHE A 255 1.24 -16.73 2.75
CA PHE A 255 -0.20 -16.95 2.55
C PHE A 255 -0.90 -15.80 1.82
N ILE A 256 -0.56 -14.55 2.17
CA ILE A 256 -1.20 -13.36 1.59
C ILE A 256 -0.87 -13.18 0.09
N ALA A 257 0.25 -13.70 -0.40
CA ALA A 257 0.57 -13.72 -1.82
C ALA A 257 -0.40 -14.63 -2.59
N ASP A 258 -0.64 -15.84 -2.09
CA ASP A 258 -1.64 -16.74 -2.67
C ASP A 258 -3.06 -16.16 -2.57
N LEU A 259 -3.40 -15.50 -1.44
CA LEU A 259 -4.71 -14.87 -1.24
C LEU A 259 -4.95 -13.73 -2.24
N SER A 260 -3.94 -12.90 -2.52
CA SER A 260 -4.07 -11.78 -3.45
C SER A 260 -4.42 -12.26 -4.87
N VAL A 261 -3.77 -13.31 -5.35
CA VAL A 261 -4.06 -13.91 -6.66
C VAL A 261 -5.42 -14.62 -6.64
N ALA A 262 -5.71 -15.37 -5.57
CA ALA A 262 -6.98 -16.09 -5.40
C ALA A 262 -8.19 -15.18 -5.47
N THR A 263 -8.11 -13.99 -4.90
CA THR A 263 -9.21 -13.02 -4.80
C THR A 263 -9.23 -11.99 -5.93
N SER A 264 -8.17 -11.98 -6.78
CA SER A 264 -7.97 -10.95 -7.81
C SER A 264 -7.92 -9.54 -7.22
N SER A 265 -7.17 -9.35 -6.13
CA SER A 265 -7.13 -8.06 -5.43
C SER A 265 -6.51 -6.94 -6.26
N CYS A 266 -5.79 -7.26 -7.30
CA CYS A 266 -5.06 -6.34 -8.17
C CYS A 266 -3.94 -5.54 -7.49
N GLN A 267 -3.88 -5.49 -6.16
CA GLN A 267 -2.87 -4.78 -5.37
C GLN A 267 -2.46 -5.62 -4.15
N ILE A 268 -1.19 -5.51 -3.76
CA ILE A 268 -0.65 -6.11 -2.54
C ILE A 268 0.29 -5.13 -1.85
N LYS A 269 0.09 -4.93 -0.55
CA LYS A 269 0.97 -4.16 0.33
C LYS A 269 1.73 -5.14 1.23
N THR A 270 3.05 -5.33 1.00
CA THR A 270 3.83 -6.32 1.74
C THR A 270 5.27 -5.89 2.02
N GLY A 271 5.47 -4.58 2.22
CA GLY A 271 6.74 -4.00 2.58
C GLY A 271 7.66 -3.74 1.39
N SER A 272 8.95 -3.62 1.69
CA SER A 272 9.99 -3.27 0.72
C SER A 272 10.67 -4.49 0.08
N LEU A 273 11.73 -4.20 -0.67
CA LEU A 273 12.58 -5.16 -1.39
C LEU A 273 13.78 -5.64 -0.52
N SER A 274 13.62 -5.57 0.78
CA SER A 274 14.60 -6.04 1.77
C SER A 274 13.87 -6.76 2.90
N ARG A 275 14.60 -7.51 3.75
CA ARG A 275 14.10 -8.39 4.82
C ARG A 275 13.34 -9.60 4.27
N SER A 276 13.70 -10.80 4.75
CA SER A 276 13.16 -12.07 4.25
C SER A 276 11.66 -12.24 4.51
N ASP A 277 11.16 -11.67 5.62
CA ASP A 277 9.75 -11.61 5.98
C ASP A 277 8.89 -10.84 4.96
N ARG A 278 9.46 -9.91 4.20
CA ARG A 278 8.80 -9.18 3.10
C ARG A 278 9.01 -9.89 1.75
N ILE A 279 10.26 -10.19 1.42
CA ILE A 279 10.66 -10.79 0.14
C ILE A 279 10.00 -12.16 -0.08
N SER A 280 9.70 -12.91 0.97
CA SER A 280 9.03 -14.21 0.87
C SER A 280 7.70 -14.16 0.10
N LYS A 281 6.92 -13.09 0.26
CA LYS A 281 5.65 -12.87 -0.44
C LYS A 281 5.87 -12.56 -1.91
N TYR A 282 6.83 -11.68 -2.22
CA TYR A 282 7.22 -11.37 -3.59
C TYR A 282 7.76 -12.60 -4.32
N ASN A 283 8.61 -13.39 -3.67
CA ASN A 283 9.11 -14.65 -4.22
C ASN A 283 7.98 -15.65 -4.49
N GLN A 284 6.93 -15.67 -3.65
CA GLN A 284 5.77 -16.53 -3.91
C GLN A 284 4.98 -16.05 -5.13
N LEU A 285 4.79 -14.75 -5.30
CA LEU A 285 4.14 -14.19 -6.50
C LEU A 285 4.93 -14.48 -7.78
N LEU A 286 6.27 -14.42 -7.73
CA LEU A 286 7.13 -14.84 -8.86
C LEU A 286 6.94 -16.33 -9.20
N ARG A 287 6.83 -17.22 -8.19
CA ARG A 287 6.55 -18.65 -8.42
C ARG A 287 5.15 -18.88 -9.00
N ILE A 288 4.17 -18.09 -8.58
CA ILE A 288 2.81 -18.15 -9.13
C ILE A 288 2.82 -17.69 -10.59
N GLU A 289 3.51 -16.59 -10.90
CA GLU A 289 3.66 -16.09 -12.27
C GLU A 289 4.33 -17.14 -13.17
N GLU A 290 5.44 -17.74 -12.71
CA GLU A 290 6.13 -18.81 -13.44
C GLU A 290 5.22 -20.04 -13.69
N PHE A 291 4.44 -20.44 -12.68
CA PHE A 291 3.48 -21.54 -12.80
C PHE A 291 2.36 -21.23 -13.81
N LEU A 292 1.85 -19.99 -13.81
CA LEU A 292 0.80 -19.55 -14.73
C LEU A 292 1.30 -19.38 -16.16
N SER A 293 2.59 -19.08 -16.32
CA SER A 293 3.25 -18.87 -17.62
C SER A 293 2.50 -17.81 -18.46
N ASP A 294 2.11 -18.12 -19.67
CA ASP A 294 1.39 -17.26 -20.61
C ASP A 294 -0.04 -16.91 -20.22
N LYS A 295 -0.56 -17.52 -19.14
CA LYS A 295 -1.86 -17.16 -18.55
C LYS A 295 -1.76 -16.10 -17.45
N ALA A 296 -0.55 -15.78 -17.00
CA ALA A 296 -0.35 -14.75 -16.00
C ALA A 296 -0.72 -13.38 -16.57
N GLU A 297 -1.51 -12.63 -15.82
CA GLU A 297 -1.91 -11.26 -16.16
C GLU A 297 -1.45 -10.34 -15.03
N TYR A 298 -0.60 -9.37 -15.34
CA TYR A 298 -0.22 -8.35 -14.37
C TYR A 298 -1.26 -7.23 -14.37
N ALA A 299 -1.78 -6.87 -13.20
CA ALA A 299 -2.84 -5.87 -13.10
C ALA A 299 -2.43 -4.49 -13.66
N GLY A 300 -1.18 -4.08 -13.44
CA GLY A 300 -0.58 -2.90 -14.07
C GLY A 300 -1.49 -1.66 -14.04
N LYS A 301 -1.57 -0.93 -15.15
CA LYS A 301 -2.38 0.29 -15.28
C LYS A 301 -3.89 0.09 -15.13
N SER A 302 -4.39 -1.16 -15.06
CA SER A 302 -5.83 -1.38 -14.88
C SER A 302 -6.35 -0.89 -13.53
N ILE A 303 -5.47 -0.75 -12.53
CA ILE A 303 -5.83 -0.22 -11.21
C ILE A 303 -6.10 1.30 -11.21
N LEU A 304 -5.62 2.02 -12.22
CA LEU A 304 -5.71 3.49 -12.33
C LEU A 304 -7.04 3.99 -12.91
N LYS A 305 -8.01 3.09 -13.12
CA LYS A 305 -9.29 3.39 -13.78
C LYS A 305 -10.38 3.69 -12.78
#